data_c1a2ac135457771abecd9855a6a1cf3a
#
_entry.id   c1a2ac135457771abecd9855a6a1cf3a
#
_cell.length_a   1.000
_cell.length_b   1.000
_cell.length_c   1.000
_cell.angle_alpha   90.00
_cell.angle_beta   90.00
_cell.angle_gamma   90.00
#
_symmetry.space_group_name_H-M   'P 1'
#
loop_
_entity.id
_entity.type
_entity.pdbx_description
1 polymer ?
#
loop_
_entity_poly.entity_id
_entity_poly.type
_entity_poly.pdbx_seq_one_letter_code
_entity_poly.pdbx_strand_id
1 'polypeptide(L)'
;MNLNVQLIQKEVRAMDKEKCLSRISQKCDSEDSTQVERKIALYIREHMEEVLHCTLLELADQIGVSDASVVRFCKSIGYKGFQDFKISAALETVPSTQQYHPALTKDDSTESICQKIFASETSALTKTLQNLNIQIIEQVAG
;
A
#
# COMPACT_ATOMS: atom_id res chain seq x y z
N MET A 1 10.23 -20.83 -25.55
CA MET A 1 10.34 -19.41 -25.25
C MET A 1 9.37 -19.04 -24.14
N ASN A 2 9.88 -18.82 -22.98
CA ASN A 2 9.38 -18.07 -21.83
C ASN A 2 7.96 -18.29 -21.32
N LEU A 3 7.52 -19.54 -21.17
CA LEU A 3 6.39 -19.91 -20.30
C LEU A 3 6.59 -19.36 -18.87
N ASN A 4 7.82 -19.29 -18.37
CA ASN A 4 8.13 -18.77 -17.04
C ASN A 4 7.87 -17.25 -16.93
N VAL A 5 8.16 -16.45 -17.96
CA VAL A 5 7.89 -15.01 -17.94
C VAL A 5 6.39 -14.74 -18.03
N GLN A 6 5.65 -15.53 -18.78
CA GLN A 6 4.19 -15.43 -18.85
C GLN A 6 3.51 -15.87 -17.55
N LEU A 7 4.03 -16.91 -16.91
CA LEU A 7 3.55 -17.35 -15.59
C LEU A 7 3.84 -16.31 -14.51
N ILE A 8 5.06 -15.76 -14.49
CA ILE A 8 5.44 -14.68 -13.57
C ILE A 8 4.61 -13.43 -13.83
N GLN A 9 4.38 -13.05 -15.09
CA GLN A 9 3.51 -11.92 -15.46
C GLN A 9 2.04 -12.19 -15.11
N LYS A 10 1.59 -13.43 -15.19
CA LYS A 10 0.24 -13.83 -14.79
C LYS A 10 0.08 -13.84 -13.26
N GLU A 11 1.13 -14.25 -12.54
CA GLU A 11 1.15 -14.19 -11.07
C GLU A 11 1.30 -12.75 -10.57
N VAL A 12 2.14 -11.92 -11.18
CA VAL A 12 2.24 -10.49 -10.89
C VAL A 12 0.93 -9.77 -11.21
N ARG A 13 0.26 -10.10 -12.32
CA ARG A 13 -1.10 -9.59 -12.61
C ARG A 13 -2.17 -10.16 -11.68
N ALA A 14 -1.97 -11.35 -11.13
CA ALA A 14 -2.86 -11.91 -10.11
C ALA A 14 -2.61 -11.28 -8.72
N MET A 15 -1.39 -10.81 -8.45
CA MET A 15 -1.07 -9.98 -7.27
C MET A 15 -1.55 -8.53 -7.42
N ASP A 16 -1.68 -8.02 -8.65
CA ASP A 16 -2.34 -6.75 -8.98
C ASP A 16 -3.89 -6.84 -8.93
N LYS A 17 -4.42 -8.01 -8.66
CA LYS A 17 -5.85 -8.21 -8.50
C LYS A 17 -6.31 -7.65 -7.16
N GLU A 18 -6.84 -6.47 -7.26
CA GLU A 18 -7.62 -5.77 -6.26
C GLU A 18 -6.78 -5.14 -5.14
N LYS A 19 -6.40 -3.91 -5.38
CA LYS A 19 -5.90 -2.99 -4.36
C LYS A 19 -6.77 -3.07 -3.11
N CYS A 20 -6.17 -2.96 -1.95
CA CYS A 20 -6.83 -3.02 -0.65
C CYS A 20 -8.12 -2.17 -0.61
N LEU A 21 -8.04 -0.94 -1.14
CA LEU A 21 -9.19 -0.04 -1.24
C LEU A 21 -10.34 -0.59 -2.10
N SER A 22 -10.04 -1.31 -3.19
CA SER A 22 -11.08 -1.94 -4.03
C SER A 22 -11.82 -3.03 -3.29
N ARG A 23 -11.12 -3.87 -2.52
CA ARG A 23 -11.72 -4.93 -1.70
C ARG A 23 -12.61 -4.37 -0.59
N ILE A 24 -12.15 -3.28 0.05
CA ILE A 24 -12.93 -2.57 1.06
C ILE A 24 -14.19 -1.96 0.45
N SER A 25 -14.08 -1.28 -0.70
CA SER A 25 -15.23 -0.68 -1.39
C SER A 25 -16.23 -1.74 -1.82
N GLN A 26 -15.78 -2.86 -2.36
CA GLN A 26 -16.63 -3.98 -2.73
C GLN A 26 -17.43 -4.52 -1.52
N LYS A 27 -16.81 -4.58 -0.33
CA LYS A 27 -17.50 -4.97 0.90
C LYS A 27 -18.50 -3.91 1.39
N CYS A 28 -18.23 -2.62 1.18
CA CYS A 28 -19.21 -1.57 1.47
C CYS A 28 -20.48 -1.72 0.65
N ASP A 29 -20.33 -2.06 -0.64
CA ASP A 29 -21.41 -2.08 -1.61
C ASP A 29 -22.13 -3.45 -1.73
N SER A 30 -21.56 -4.50 -1.11
CA SER A 30 -22.11 -5.85 -1.15
C SER A 30 -23.37 -5.97 -0.30
N GLU A 31 -24.42 -6.53 -0.87
CA GLU A 31 -25.66 -6.83 -0.16
C GLU A 31 -25.48 -7.91 0.91
N ASP A 32 -24.53 -8.81 0.70
CA ASP A 32 -24.19 -9.90 1.63
C ASP A 32 -23.36 -9.46 2.85
N SER A 33 -22.93 -8.20 2.88
CA SER A 33 -22.16 -7.66 4.01
C SER A 33 -23.04 -7.37 5.21
N THR A 34 -22.61 -7.83 6.37
CA THR A 34 -23.28 -7.50 7.62
C THR A 34 -23.15 -6.01 7.95
N GLN A 35 -24.03 -5.48 8.79
CA GLN A 35 -23.95 -4.08 9.26
C GLN A 35 -22.61 -3.77 9.91
N VAL A 36 -22.05 -4.72 10.64
CA VAL A 36 -20.73 -4.60 11.31
C VAL A 36 -19.62 -4.51 10.26
N GLU A 37 -19.63 -5.37 9.26
CA GLU A 37 -18.64 -5.34 8.18
C GLU A 37 -18.69 -4.04 7.39
N ARG A 38 -19.89 -3.55 7.06
CA ARG A 38 -20.06 -2.25 6.39
C ARG A 38 -19.51 -1.10 7.22
N LYS A 39 -19.80 -1.10 8.54
CA LYS A 39 -19.29 -0.09 9.47
C LYS A 39 -17.77 -0.07 9.52
N ILE A 40 -17.14 -1.25 9.59
CA ILE A 40 -15.68 -1.39 9.57
C ILE A 40 -15.12 -0.92 8.23
N ALA A 41 -15.70 -1.36 7.11
CA ALA A 41 -15.26 -0.99 5.77
C ALA A 41 -15.33 0.52 5.52
N LEU A 42 -16.42 1.17 5.90
CA LEU A 42 -16.59 2.62 5.78
C LEU A 42 -15.56 3.38 6.60
N TYR A 43 -15.37 3.00 7.85
CA TYR A 43 -14.39 3.64 8.73
C TYR A 43 -12.97 3.53 8.17
N ILE A 44 -12.55 2.33 7.77
CA ILE A 44 -11.21 2.12 7.20
C ILE A 44 -11.02 2.94 5.92
N ARG A 45 -12.04 3.03 5.06
CA ARG A 45 -11.98 3.80 3.82
C ARG A 45 -11.79 5.29 4.07
N GLU A 46 -12.43 5.83 5.10
CA GLU A 46 -12.39 7.26 5.43
C GLU A 46 -11.14 7.65 6.24
N HIS A 47 -10.61 6.72 7.05
CA HIS A 47 -9.52 6.96 7.99
C HIS A 47 -8.30 6.06 7.74
N MET A 48 -7.97 5.75 6.48
CA MET A 48 -6.92 4.79 6.14
C MET A 48 -5.56 5.13 6.80
N GLU A 49 -5.15 6.40 6.80
CA GLU A 49 -3.88 6.81 7.41
C GLU A 49 -3.85 6.52 8.91
N GLU A 50 -4.91 6.82 9.63
CA GLU A 50 -5.03 6.56 11.07
C GLU A 50 -4.99 5.06 11.35
N VAL A 51 -5.69 4.28 10.52
CA VAL A 51 -5.74 2.81 10.62
C VAL A 51 -4.36 2.17 10.45
N LEU A 52 -3.50 2.72 9.60
CA LEU A 52 -2.13 2.22 9.43
C LEU A 52 -1.28 2.38 10.70
N HIS A 53 -1.59 3.36 11.55
CA HIS A 53 -0.83 3.66 12.76
C HIS A 53 -1.45 3.12 14.05
N CYS A 54 -2.74 2.78 14.05
CA CYS A 54 -3.43 2.28 15.23
C CYS A 54 -3.20 0.77 15.49
N THR A 55 -3.46 0.36 16.71
CA THR A 55 -3.53 -1.05 17.12
C THR A 55 -4.91 -1.64 16.79
N LEU A 56 -5.03 -2.96 16.81
CA LEU A 56 -6.30 -3.65 16.64
C LEU A 56 -7.35 -3.21 17.67
N LEU A 57 -6.95 -3.08 18.94
CA LEU A 57 -7.82 -2.67 20.03
C LEU A 57 -8.31 -1.22 19.87
N GLU A 58 -7.41 -0.32 19.53
CA GLU A 58 -7.75 1.09 19.24
C GLU A 58 -8.73 1.20 18.07
N LEU A 59 -8.50 0.47 16.99
CA LEU A 59 -9.41 0.47 15.85
C LEU A 59 -10.79 -0.06 16.22
N ALA A 60 -10.84 -1.17 16.95
CA ALA A 60 -12.10 -1.77 17.39
C ALA A 60 -12.89 -0.82 18.30
N ASP A 61 -12.22 -0.12 19.21
CA ASP A 61 -12.81 0.87 20.11
C ASP A 61 -13.34 2.09 19.35
N GLN A 62 -12.55 2.64 18.42
CA GLN A 62 -12.94 3.79 17.60
C GLN A 62 -14.19 3.50 16.74
N ILE A 63 -14.28 2.28 16.19
CA ILE A 63 -15.44 1.87 15.39
C ILE A 63 -16.63 1.48 16.31
N GLY A 64 -16.36 1.09 17.55
CA GLY A 64 -17.36 0.55 18.49
C GLY A 64 -17.79 -0.87 18.10
N VAL A 65 -16.81 -1.73 17.81
CA VAL A 65 -16.99 -3.16 17.50
C VAL A 65 -15.99 -3.98 18.30
N SER A 66 -16.15 -5.32 18.32
CA SER A 66 -15.14 -6.18 18.94
C SER A 66 -13.91 -6.34 18.05
N ASP A 67 -12.74 -6.54 18.65
CA ASP A 67 -11.49 -6.89 17.99
C ASP A 67 -11.62 -8.13 17.09
N ALA A 68 -12.36 -9.14 17.57
CA ALA A 68 -12.69 -10.33 16.79
C ALA A 68 -13.48 -10.00 15.50
N SER A 69 -14.33 -8.97 15.53
CA SER A 69 -15.07 -8.52 14.34
C SER A 69 -14.15 -7.88 13.31
N VAL A 70 -13.17 -7.08 13.75
CA VAL A 70 -12.15 -6.51 12.86
C VAL A 70 -11.30 -7.59 12.22
N VAL A 71 -10.85 -8.58 13.00
CA VAL A 71 -10.07 -9.71 12.47
C VAL A 71 -10.87 -10.53 11.46
N ARG A 72 -12.15 -10.81 11.74
CA ARG A 72 -13.03 -11.52 10.79
C ARG A 72 -13.24 -10.72 9.51
N PHE A 73 -13.42 -9.41 9.62
CA PHE A 73 -13.51 -8.52 8.46
C PHE A 73 -12.24 -8.61 7.60
N CYS A 74 -11.05 -8.47 8.18
CA CYS A 74 -9.79 -8.60 7.43
C CYS A 74 -9.68 -9.95 6.70
N LYS A 75 -10.11 -11.04 7.36
CA LYS A 75 -10.13 -12.38 6.73
C LYS A 75 -11.16 -12.47 5.60
N SER A 76 -12.33 -11.84 5.74
CA SER A 76 -13.38 -11.86 4.72
C SER A 76 -12.98 -11.14 3.42
N ILE A 77 -12.05 -10.19 3.51
CA ILE A 77 -11.48 -9.47 2.35
C ILE A 77 -10.15 -10.07 1.87
N GLY A 78 -9.76 -11.24 2.37
CA GLY A 78 -8.65 -12.04 1.85
C GLY A 78 -7.30 -11.85 2.53
N TYR A 79 -7.26 -11.21 3.70
CA TYR A 79 -6.04 -11.09 4.52
C TYR A 79 -6.01 -12.13 5.64
N LYS A 80 -4.83 -12.48 6.13
CA LYS A 80 -4.66 -13.43 7.24
C LYS A 80 -5.14 -12.88 8.59
N GLY A 81 -5.18 -11.56 8.72
CA GLY A 81 -5.60 -10.82 9.90
C GLY A 81 -5.30 -9.33 9.78
N PHE A 82 -5.45 -8.59 10.86
CA PHE A 82 -5.28 -7.14 10.86
C PHE A 82 -3.86 -6.67 10.51
N GLN A 83 -2.83 -7.36 10.99
CA GLN A 83 -1.43 -7.01 10.68
C GLN A 83 -1.11 -7.22 9.20
N ASP A 84 -1.54 -8.32 8.62
CA ASP A 84 -1.37 -8.61 7.20
C ASP A 84 -2.08 -7.56 6.32
N PHE A 85 -3.30 -7.19 6.72
CA PHE A 85 -4.03 -6.09 6.12
C PHE A 85 -3.25 -4.77 6.18
N LYS A 86 -2.75 -4.38 7.37
CA LYS A 86 -1.97 -3.14 7.56
C LYS A 86 -0.72 -3.08 6.67
N ILE A 87 0.04 -4.18 6.61
CA ILE A 87 1.24 -4.27 5.78
C ILE A 87 0.87 -4.08 4.30
N SER A 88 -0.16 -4.78 3.82
CA SER A 88 -0.62 -4.67 2.44
C SER A 88 -1.13 -3.27 2.11
N ALA A 89 -1.93 -2.68 2.98
CA ALA A 89 -2.44 -1.33 2.82
C ALA A 89 -1.33 -0.27 2.84
N ALA A 90 -0.33 -0.42 3.72
CA ALA A 90 0.82 0.47 3.79
C ALA A 90 1.65 0.43 2.50
N LEU A 91 1.85 -0.75 1.92
CA LEU A 91 2.56 -0.90 0.65
C LEU A 91 1.84 -0.24 -0.53
N GLU A 92 0.51 -0.19 -0.49
CA GLU A 92 -0.29 0.51 -1.51
C GLU A 92 -0.33 2.02 -1.30
N THR A 93 -0.30 2.47 -0.04
CA THR A 93 -0.38 3.89 0.33
C THR A 93 0.96 4.60 0.18
N VAL A 94 2.07 3.86 0.28
CA VAL A 94 3.38 4.40 -0.09
C VAL A 94 3.28 4.77 -1.57
N PRO A 95 3.38 6.08 -1.93
CA PRO A 95 3.47 6.47 -3.32
C PRO A 95 4.60 5.63 -3.89
N SER A 96 4.29 4.78 -4.84
CA SER A 96 5.32 3.98 -5.47
C SER A 96 6.33 4.96 -6.04
N THR A 97 7.44 5.14 -5.35
CA THR A 97 8.64 5.78 -5.91
C THR A 97 9.08 5.05 -7.19
N GLN A 98 8.51 3.88 -7.44
CA GLN A 98 8.60 3.13 -8.69
C GLN A 98 7.99 3.83 -9.92
N GLN A 99 7.14 4.85 -9.75
CA GLN A 99 6.66 5.65 -10.89
C GLN A 99 7.73 6.61 -11.44
N TYR A 100 8.90 6.68 -10.80
CA TYR A 100 10.04 7.43 -11.31
C TYR A 100 11.07 6.60 -12.08
N HIS A 101 10.88 5.29 -12.20
CA HIS A 101 11.55 4.57 -13.24
C HIS A 101 10.75 4.79 -14.53
N PRO A 102 11.15 5.70 -15.42
CA PRO A 102 10.55 5.78 -16.73
C PRO A 102 10.67 4.38 -17.31
N ALA A 103 9.53 3.81 -17.70
CA ALA A 103 9.45 2.41 -18.09
C ALA A 103 10.58 2.11 -19.09
N LEU A 104 11.48 1.20 -18.69
CA LEU A 104 12.51 0.72 -19.60
C LEU A 104 11.81 -0.09 -20.67
N THR A 105 11.98 0.34 -21.90
CA THR A 105 11.45 -0.35 -23.08
C THR A 105 12.53 -1.19 -23.74
N LYS A 106 12.13 -2.20 -24.49
CA LYS A 106 13.09 -3.04 -25.22
C LYS A 106 13.87 -2.28 -26.30
N ASP A 107 13.35 -1.11 -26.70
CA ASP A 107 13.94 -0.26 -27.73
C ASP A 107 14.88 0.82 -27.16
N ASP A 108 15.02 0.86 -25.81
CA ASP A 108 15.93 1.80 -25.16
C ASP A 108 17.39 1.44 -25.47
N SER A 109 18.15 2.41 -25.94
CA SER A 109 19.59 2.28 -26.04
C SER A 109 20.25 2.22 -24.66
N THR A 110 21.44 1.65 -24.56
CA THR A 110 22.21 1.62 -23.31
C THR A 110 22.36 3.01 -22.68
N GLU A 111 22.59 4.03 -23.51
CA GLU A 111 22.69 5.43 -23.07
C GLU A 111 21.36 5.93 -22.48
N SER A 112 20.23 5.65 -23.14
CA SER A 112 18.90 6.00 -22.65
C SER A 112 18.59 5.32 -21.32
N ILE A 113 18.95 4.04 -21.16
CA ILE A 113 18.79 3.29 -19.91
C ILE A 113 19.60 3.95 -18.78
N CYS A 114 20.87 4.27 -19.03
CA CYS A 114 21.71 4.95 -18.04
C CYS A 114 21.13 6.31 -17.64
N GLN A 115 20.73 7.14 -18.59
CA GLN A 115 20.13 8.45 -18.33
C GLN A 115 18.85 8.34 -17.49
N LYS A 116 17.98 7.38 -17.79
CA LYS A 116 16.75 7.11 -17.05
C LYS A 116 17.04 6.68 -15.61
N ILE A 117 18.01 5.80 -15.39
CA ILE A 117 18.42 5.35 -14.06
C ILE A 117 19.00 6.52 -13.26
N PHE A 118 19.94 7.27 -13.80
CA PHE A 118 20.55 8.42 -13.12
C PHE A 118 19.52 9.52 -12.79
N ALA A 119 18.60 9.82 -13.68
CA ALA A 119 17.53 10.78 -13.43
C ALA A 119 16.63 10.34 -12.27
N SER A 120 16.29 9.05 -12.21
CA SER A 120 15.49 8.48 -11.13
C SER A 120 16.20 8.57 -9.78
N GLU A 121 17.46 8.16 -9.72
CA GLU A 121 18.28 8.22 -8.48
C GLU A 121 18.48 9.66 -8.01
N THR A 122 18.76 10.59 -8.91
CA THR A 122 18.91 12.02 -8.59
C THR A 122 17.61 12.61 -8.05
N SER A 123 16.47 12.25 -8.61
CA SER A 123 15.16 12.68 -8.11
C SER A 123 14.88 12.15 -6.70
N ALA A 124 15.19 10.88 -6.42
CA ALA A 124 15.05 10.27 -5.11
C ALA A 124 15.92 10.97 -4.05
N LEU A 125 17.19 11.23 -4.37
CA LEU A 125 18.12 11.95 -3.49
C LEU A 125 17.66 13.39 -3.23
N THR A 126 17.19 14.10 -4.24
CA THR A 126 16.67 15.47 -4.11
C THR A 126 15.44 15.52 -3.18
N LYS A 127 14.52 14.57 -3.32
CA LYS A 127 13.36 14.47 -2.43
C LYS A 127 13.76 14.16 -1.00
N THR A 128 14.71 13.27 -0.80
CA THR A 128 15.24 12.96 0.53
C THR A 128 15.84 14.21 1.17
N LEU A 129 16.64 14.97 0.43
CA LEU A 129 17.24 16.22 0.91
C LEU A 129 16.17 17.26 1.28
N GLN A 130 15.11 17.40 0.49
CA GLN A 130 14.01 18.32 0.75
C GLN A 130 13.22 17.95 2.02
N ASN A 131 13.14 16.67 2.33
CA ASN A 131 12.43 16.16 3.50
C ASN A 131 13.32 16.03 4.76
N LEU A 132 14.63 16.26 4.65
CA LEU A 132 15.52 16.29 5.79
C LEU A 132 15.24 17.52 6.67
N ASN A 133 14.90 17.25 7.92
CA ASN A 133 14.81 18.33 8.91
C ASN A 133 16.20 18.64 9.45
N ILE A 134 16.87 19.63 8.86
CA ILE A 134 18.23 20.03 9.19
C ILE A 134 18.33 20.48 10.66
N GLN A 135 17.30 21.10 11.22
CA GLN A 135 17.30 21.53 12.62
C GLN A 135 17.38 20.34 13.58
N ILE A 136 16.70 19.24 13.28
CA ILE A 136 16.82 18.01 14.09
C ILE A 136 18.22 17.42 13.98
N ILE A 137 18.82 17.42 12.79
CA ILE A 137 20.17 16.91 12.57
C ILE A 137 21.19 17.73 13.34
N GLU A 138 21.08 19.06 13.34
CA GLU A 138 21.95 19.96 14.11
C GLU A 138 21.81 19.74 15.62
N GLN A 139 20.61 19.48 16.13
CA GLN A 139 20.38 19.19 17.56
C GLN A 139 21.00 17.85 17.99
N VAL A 140 21.08 16.87 17.09
CA VAL A 140 21.68 15.55 17.39
C VAL A 140 23.19 15.56 17.20
N ALA A 141 23.72 16.39 16.29
CA ALA A 141 25.16 16.49 16.00
C ALA A 141 25.91 17.43 16.96
N GLY A 142 25.22 18.27 17.67
CA GLY A 142 25.77 19.18 18.72
C GLY A 142 25.73 18.53 20.07
#